data_b998cd269cc4af2a6c3255fb7f8a1f03
#
_entry.id   b998cd269cc4af2a6c3255fb7f8a1f03
#
_cell.length_a   1.000
_cell.length_b   1.000
_cell.length_c   1.000
_cell.angle_alpha   90.00
_cell.angle_beta   90.00
_cell.angle_gamma   90.00
#
_symmetry.space_group_name_H-M   'P 1'
#
loop_
_entity.id
_entity.type
_entity.pdbx_description
1 polymer ?
#
loop_
_entity_poly.entity_id
_entity_poly.type
_entity_poly.pdbx_seq_one_letter_code
_entity_poly.pdbx_strand_id
1 'polypeptide(L)'
;MSYLDYFLNSLNSLPDFLIYFFLGLSAFVENVFPPIPGDTITAFGAFLVGTQRLHFMGVYSSTTLGSLAGFMFLFWIGGLLGRRFFIAKDYWFFKAEDIIKAEEWYRKHGYFLVLLNRFFPGIRSVISIAGGISKLRTFKVAWLALISAGVWNLIWITFGYMLGNNWGTARDKMSYFLTRYNYAILILVGLVVVCVLVKMMMKKSKSKR
;
A
#
# COMPACT_ATOMS: atom_id res chain seq x y z
N MET A 1 1.48 26.56 16.46
CA MET A 1 1.60 25.09 16.39
C MET A 1 1.00 24.62 15.08
N SER A 2 1.75 23.89 14.27
CA SER A 2 1.23 23.29 13.05
C SER A 2 0.29 22.13 13.43
N TYR A 3 -0.72 21.81 12.58
CA TYR A 3 -1.56 20.62 12.75
C TYR A 3 -0.70 19.34 12.89
N LEU A 4 0.47 19.33 12.25
CA LEU A 4 1.45 18.25 12.35
C LEU A 4 2.04 18.13 13.77
N ASP A 5 2.38 19.26 14.41
CA ASP A 5 2.94 19.27 15.77
C ASP A 5 1.89 18.75 16.78
N TYR A 6 0.62 19.10 16.60
CA TYR A 6 -0.48 18.56 17.41
C TYR A 6 -0.66 17.06 17.22
N PHE A 7 -0.61 16.59 15.97
CA PHE A 7 -0.73 15.17 15.64
C PHE A 7 0.45 14.36 16.22
N LEU A 8 1.69 14.83 16.05
CA LEU A 8 2.88 14.19 16.62
C LEU A 8 2.83 14.15 18.15
N ASN A 9 2.37 15.22 18.80
CA ASN A 9 2.19 15.23 20.25
C ASN A 9 1.10 14.26 20.72
N SER A 10 0.01 14.12 19.96
CA SER A 10 -1.03 13.12 20.25
C SER A 10 -0.48 11.68 20.10
N LEU A 11 0.37 11.43 19.12
CA LEU A 11 1.05 10.13 18.96
C LEU A 11 2.05 9.84 20.11
N ASN A 12 2.68 10.88 20.65
CA ASN A 12 3.59 10.73 21.79
C ASN A 12 2.89 10.28 23.07
N SER A 13 1.59 10.54 23.21
CA SER A 13 0.77 10.08 24.34
C SER A 13 0.32 8.63 24.23
N LEU A 14 0.42 8.01 23.03
CA LEU A 14 0.02 6.61 22.83
C LEU A 14 1.11 5.66 23.28
N PRO A 15 0.77 4.53 23.93
CA PRO A 15 1.70 3.45 24.23
C PRO A 15 2.27 2.86 22.93
N ASP A 16 3.57 2.58 22.90
CA ASP A 16 4.26 2.03 21.72
C ASP A 16 3.61 0.75 21.20
N PHE A 17 3.13 -0.11 22.11
CA PHE A 17 2.44 -1.34 21.75
C PHE A 17 1.21 -1.10 20.87
N LEU A 18 0.41 -0.08 21.15
CA LEU A 18 -0.75 0.26 20.32
C LEU A 18 -0.32 0.71 18.93
N ILE A 19 0.75 1.50 18.83
CA ILE A 19 1.26 1.95 17.54
C ILE A 19 1.75 0.76 16.72
N TYR A 20 2.53 -0.16 17.31
CA TYR A 20 2.97 -1.38 16.64
C TYR A 20 1.80 -2.27 16.23
N PHE A 21 0.78 -2.41 17.08
CA PHE A 21 -0.42 -3.16 16.76
C PHE A 21 -1.15 -2.58 15.55
N PHE A 22 -1.37 -1.27 15.50
CA PHE A 22 -2.02 -0.60 14.36
C PHE A 22 -1.18 -0.69 13.08
N LEU A 23 0.14 -0.59 13.17
CA LEU A 23 1.04 -0.81 12.04
C LEU A 23 0.92 -2.24 11.49
N GLY A 24 0.93 -3.23 12.36
CA GLY A 24 0.73 -4.63 11.98
C GLY A 24 -0.65 -4.89 11.38
N LEU A 25 -1.70 -4.32 12.01
CA LEU A 25 -3.06 -4.42 11.51
C LEU A 25 -3.22 -3.75 10.13
N SER A 26 -2.64 -2.58 9.92
CA SER A 26 -2.67 -1.91 8.61
C SER A 26 -2.00 -2.74 7.53
N ALA A 27 -0.85 -3.36 7.84
CA ALA A 27 -0.13 -4.23 6.93
C ALA A 27 -0.90 -5.54 6.64
N PHE A 28 -1.65 -6.07 7.60
CA PHE A 28 -2.58 -7.17 7.42
C PHE A 28 -3.71 -6.77 6.46
N VAL A 29 -4.41 -5.68 6.78
CA VAL A 29 -5.59 -5.22 6.03
C VAL A 29 -5.22 -4.87 4.59
N GLU A 30 -4.08 -4.24 4.35
CA GLU A 30 -3.56 -3.94 3.02
C GLU A 30 -3.37 -5.20 2.16
N ASN A 31 -2.94 -6.32 2.74
CA ASN A 31 -2.82 -7.57 2.00
C ASN A 31 -4.18 -8.16 1.64
N VAL A 32 -5.17 -8.00 2.52
CA VAL A 32 -6.54 -8.50 2.30
C VAL A 32 -7.32 -7.57 1.37
N PHE A 33 -7.11 -6.26 1.50
CA PHE A 33 -7.89 -5.22 0.83
C PHE A 33 -6.96 -4.28 0.05
N PRO A 34 -6.71 -4.55 -1.24
CA PRO A 34 -5.71 -3.85 -2.07
C PRO A 34 -5.78 -2.32 -2.10
N PRO A 35 -6.97 -1.66 -2.00
CA PRO A 35 -7.05 -0.21 -2.04
C PRO A 35 -6.46 0.53 -0.83
N ILE A 36 -6.15 -0.18 0.26
CA ILE A 36 -5.61 0.46 1.46
C ILE A 36 -4.10 0.69 1.30
N PRO A 37 -3.61 1.94 1.48
CA PRO A 37 -2.21 2.29 1.30
C PRO A 37 -1.37 1.94 2.53
N GLY A 38 -1.26 0.66 2.89
CA GLY A 38 -0.53 0.21 4.08
C GLY A 38 0.98 0.44 3.99
N ASP A 39 1.55 0.41 2.78
CA ASP A 39 2.96 0.75 2.56
C ASP A 39 3.25 2.20 2.97
N THR A 40 2.32 3.14 2.76
CA THR A 40 2.42 4.52 3.23
C THR A 40 2.38 4.59 4.76
N ILE A 41 1.52 3.78 5.40
CA ILE A 41 1.42 3.69 6.87
C ILE A 41 2.71 3.07 7.43
N THR A 42 3.28 2.07 6.76
CA THR A 42 4.58 1.48 7.11
C THR A 42 5.71 2.50 7.00
N ALA A 43 5.75 3.30 5.93
CA ALA A 43 6.72 4.38 5.75
C ALA A 43 6.58 5.46 6.84
N PHE A 44 5.35 5.77 7.27
CA PHE A 44 5.11 6.66 8.39
C PHE A 44 5.61 6.08 9.71
N GLY A 45 5.36 4.80 9.98
CA GLY A 45 5.94 4.10 11.14
C GLY A 45 7.48 4.16 11.14
N ALA A 46 8.09 3.99 9.97
CA ALA A 46 9.53 4.11 9.80
C ALA A 46 10.05 5.54 9.98
N PHE A 47 9.29 6.56 9.59
CA PHE A 47 9.58 7.95 9.91
C PHE A 47 9.63 8.17 11.42
N LEU A 48 8.72 7.58 12.19
CA LEU A 48 8.73 7.63 13.66
C LEU A 48 9.96 6.93 14.26
N VAL A 49 10.54 5.94 13.58
CA VAL A 49 11.85 5.38 13.96
C VAL A 49 12.96 6.39 13.73
N GLY A 50 12.97 7.08 12.59
CA GLY A 50 13.96 8.11 12.28
C GLY A 50 13.93 9.30 13.24
N THR A 51 12.77 9.65 13.77
CA THR A 51 12.61 10.66 14.84
C THR A 51 12.83 10.10 16.24
N GLN A 52 13.32 8.89 16.38
CA GLN A 52 13.61 8.20 17.65
C GLN A 52 12.38 7.97 18.55
N ARG A 53 11.16 8.05 18.00
CA ARG A 53 9.91 7.81 18.73
C ARG A 53 9.63 6.30 18.87
N LEU A 54 9.97 5.50 17.86
CA LEU A 54 9.74 4.05 17.83
C LEU A 54 11.04 3.29 17.58
N HIS A 55 11.07 2.02 18.01
CA HIS A 55 12.20 1.13 17.72
C HIS A 55 12.05 0.47 16.35
N PHE A 56 13.15 0.44 15.58
CA PHE A 56 13.21 -0.18 14.26
C PHE A 56 12.65 -1.60 14.26
N MET A 57 13.12 -2.46 15.19
CA MET A 57 12.66 -3.84 15.26
C MET A 57 11.18 -3.97 15.56
N GLY A 58 10.60 -3.06 16.34
CA GLY A 58 9.17 -3.05 16.63
C GLY A 58 8.34 -2.78 15.37
N VAL A 59 8.70 -1.76 14.59
CA VAL A 59 8.03 -1.44 13.31
C VAL A 59 8.23 -2.56 12.31
N TYR A 60 9.47 -3.04 12.14
CA TYR A 60 9.81 -4.09 11.18
C TYR A 60 9.08 -5.40 11.47
N SER A 61 9.10 -5.87 12.73
CA SER A 61 8.45 -7.12 13.09
C SER A 61 6.93 -7.03 13.00
N SER A 62 6.31 -5.96 13.50
CA SER A 62 4.86 -5.78 13.48
C SER A 62 4.32 -5.72 12.04
N THR A 63 4.92 -4.93 11.16
CA THR A 63 4.50 -4.81 9.76
C THR A 63 4.76 -6.08 8.97
N THR A 64 5.89 -6.77 9.22
CA THR A 64 6.24 -8.02 8.51
C THR A 64 5.32 -9.16 8.94
N LEU A 65 5.05 -9.32 10.24
CA LEU A 65 4.11 -10.33 10.74
C LEU A 65 2.67 -10.03 10.31
N GLY A 66 2.25 -8.78 10.35
CA GLY A 66 0.94 -8.36 9.84
C GLY A 66 0.77 -8.69 8.37
N SER A 67 1.78 -8.39 7.57
CA SER A 67 1.81 -8.72 6.15
C SER A 67 1.75 -10.21 5.87
N LEU A 68 2.55 -11.00 6.59
CA LEU A 68 2.51 -12.46 6.50
C LEU A 68 1.14 -13.02 6.88
N ALA A 69 0.57 -12.54 7.98
CA ALA A 69 -0.75 -12.97 8.43
C ALA A 69 -1.83 -12.67 7.39
N GLY A 70 -1.82 -11.47 6.77
CA GLY A 70 -2.77 -11.11 5.72
C GLY A 70 -2.62 -11.97 4.46
N PHE A 71 -1.37 -12.25 4.04
CA PHE A 71 -1.10 -13.16 2.93
C PHE A 71 -1.62 -14.56 3.21
N MET A 72 -1.27 -15.13 4.37
CA MET A 72 -1.66 -16.49 4.77
C MET A 72 -3.17 -16.61 4.97
N PHE A 73 -3.82 -15.56 5.46
CA PHE A 73 -5.29 -15.51 5.59
C PHE A 73 -5.97 -15.69 4.22
N LEU A 74 -5.55 -14.93 3.21
CA LEU A 74 -6.09 -15.08 1.86
C LEU A 74 -5.70 -16.41 1.20
N PHE A 75 -4.50 -16.90 1.46
CA PHE A 75 -4.05 -18.21 1.02
C PHE A 75 -4.96 -19.34 1.55
N TRP A 76 -5.30 -19.31 2.83
CA TRP A 76 -6.22 -20.27 3.43
C TRP A 76 -7.64 -20.13 2.91
N ILE A 77 -8.13 -18.92 2.74
CA ILE A 77 -9.44 -18.68 2.12
C ILE A 77 -9.46 -19.25 0.70
N GLY A 78 -8.42 -19.02 -0.11
CA GLY A 78 -8.30 -19.59 -1.45
C GLY A 78 -8.34 -21.11 -1.46
N GLY A 79 -7.63 -21.74 -0.51
CA GLY A 79 -7.62 -23.19 -0.34
C GLY A 79 -8.94 -23.78 0.15
N LEU A 80 -9.65 -23.09 1.04
CA LEU A 80 -10.91 -23.53 1.64
C LEU A 80 -12.10 -23.39 0.66
N LEU A 81 -12.25 -22.23 0.04
CA LEU A 81 -13.35 -21.95 -0.86
C LEU A 81 -13.14 -22.59 -2.25
N GLY A 82 -11.90 -22.75 -2.64
CA GLY A 82 -11.51 -23.39 -3.88
C GLY A 82 -11.85 -22.60 -5.13
N ARG A 83 -11.41 -23.12 -6.28
CA ARG A 83 -11.49 -22.47 -7.60
C ARG A 83 -12.92 -22.10 -8.02
N ARG A 84 -13.87 -23.00 -7.76
CA ARG A 84 -15.27 -22.81 -8.21
C ARG A 84 -15.90 -21.55 -7.62
N PHE A 85 -15.62 -21.24 -6.37
CA PHE A 85 -16.16 -20.07 -5.70
C PHE A 85 -15.70 -18.76 -6.36
N PHE A 86 -14.43 -18.64 -6.66
CA PHE A 86 -13.84 -17.41 -7.22
C PHE A 86 -14.08 -17.22 -8.71
N ILE A 87 -14.42 -18.29 -9.46
CA ILE A 87 -14.68 -18.22 -10.91
C ILE A 87 -16.18 -18.09 -11.21
N ALA A 88 -17.07 -18.56 -10.28
CA ALA A 88 -18.50 -18.52 -10.50
C ALA A 88 -19.09 -17.10 -10.56
N LYS A 89 -18.41 -16.12 -9.95
CA LYS A 89 -18.88 -14.72 -9.88
C LYS A 89 -17.69 -13.78 -9.74
N ASP A 90 -17.71 -12.69 -10.50
CA ASP A 90 -16.78 -11.59 -10.31
C ASP A 90 -17.10 -10.87 -9.00
N TYR A 91 -16.10 -10.81 -8.13
CA TYR A 91 -16.12 -9.99 -6.93
C TYR A 91 -15.41 -8.69 -7.19
N TRP A 92 -15.81 -7.60 -6.55
CA TRP A 92 -15.29 -6.27 -6.81
C TRP A 92 -13.75 -6.18 -6.83
N PHE A 93 -13.06 -6.96 -5.98
CA PHE A 93 -11.58 -6.99 -5.90
C PHE A 93 -10.96 -8.27 -6.46
N PHE A 94 -11.74 -9.26 -6.82
CA PHE A 94 -11.26 -10.57 -7.27
C PHE A 94 -12.04 -10.98 -8.52
N LYS A 95 -11.54 -10.58 -9.68
CA LYS A 95 -12.13 -10.98 -10.96
C LYS A 95 -11.70 -12.41 -11.29
N ALA A 96 -12.61 -13.18 -11.87
CA ALA A 96 -12.34 -14.55 -12.32
C ALA A 96 -11.14 -14.63 -13.26
N GLU A 97 -11.00 -13.64 -14.15
CA GLU A 97 -9.89 -13.55 -15.10
C GLU A 97 -8.54 -13.40 -14.40
N ASP A 98 -8.46 -12.59 -13.34
CA ASP A 98 -7.21 -12.37 -12.59
C ASP A 98 -6.80 -13.62 -11.81
N ILE A 99 -7.76 -14.37 -11.27
CA ILE A 99 -7.52 -15.68 -10.63
C ILE A 99 -6.95 -16.68 -11.65
N ILE A 100 -7.55 -16.79 -12.84
CA ILE A 100 -7.10 -17.70 -13.89
C ILE A 100 -5.67 -17.34 -14.33
N LYS A 101 -5.38 -16.06 -14.56
CA LYS A 101 -4.04 -15.57 -14.89
C LYS A 101 -3.02 -15.92 -13.79
N ALA A 102 -3.40 -15.73 -12.52
CA ALA A 102 -2.51 -16.04 -11.41
C ALA A 102 -2.25 -17.56 -11.30
N GLU A 103 -3.25 -18.42 -11.55
CA GLU A 103 -3.07 -19.88 -11.63
C GLU A 103 -2.08 -20.27 -12.75
N GLU A 104 -2.19 -19.63 -13.93
CA GLU A 104 -1.25 -19.85 -15.05
C GLU A 104 0.17 -19.40 -14.68
N TRP A 105 0.30 -18.28 -13.99
CA TRP A 105 1.59 -17.79 -13.50
C TRP A 105 2.20 -18.75 -12.48
N TYR A 106 1.40 -19.30 -11.55
CA TYR A 106 1.88 -20.33 -10.63
C TYR A 106 2.34 -21.59 -11.35
N ARG A 107 1.63 -22.01 -12.40
CA ARG A 107 2.02 -23.17 -13.22
C ARG A 107 3.35 -22.93 -13.94
N LYS A 108 3.61 -21.67 -14.38
CA LYS A 108 4.83 -21.29 -15.12
C LYS A 108 6.02 -21.00 -14.19
N HIS A 109 5.80 -20.32 -13.07
CA HIS A 109 6.86 -19.78 -12.21
C HIS A 109 6.91 -20.44 -10.83
N GLY A 110 5.93 -21.26 -10.47
CA GLY A 110 5.88 -21.97 -9.20
C GLY A 110 5.95 -21.05 -7.97
N TYR A 111 6.72 -21.46 -6.99
CA TYR A 111 6.88 -20.73 -5.73
C TYR A 111 7.56 -19.35 -5.86
N PHE A 112 8.26 -19.10 -6.97
CA PHE A 112 8.92 -17.81 -7.20
C PHE A 112 7.92 -16.65 -7.25
N LEU A 113 6.68 -16.93 -7.67
CA LEU A 113 5.61 -15.93 -7.67
C LEU A 113 5.26 -15.44 -6.26
N VAL A 114 5.36 -16.31 -5.24
CA VAL A 114 5.15 -15.92 -3.83
C VAL A 114 6.22 -14.92 -3.38
N LEU A 115 7.46 -15.14 -3.81
CA LEU A 115 8.57 -14.24 -3.46
C LEU A 115 8.41 -12.86 -4.11
N LEU A 116 7.89 -12.82 -5.34
CA LEU A 116 7.72 -11.59 -6.09
C LEU A 116 6.37 -10.89 -5.86
N ASN A 117 5.45 -11.46 -5.08
CA ASN A 117 4.09 -10.97 -4.96
C ASN A 117 4.01 -9.50 -4.53
N ARG A 118 4.93 -9.05 -3.69
CA ARG A 118 5.01 -7.68 -3.19
C ARG A 118 5.35 -6.65 -4.26
N PHE A 119 6.03 -7.08 -5.31
CA PHE A 119 6.41 -6.21 -6.43
C PHE A 119 5.28 -6.01 -7.45
N PHE A 120 4.13 -6.68 -7.26
CA PHE A 120 2.94 -6.53 -8.10
C PHE A 120 1.78 -5.86 -7.32
N PRO A 121 1.79 -4.51 -7.19
CA PRO A 121 0.73 -3.80 -6.48
C PRO A 121 -0.63 -4.06 -7.18
N GLY A 122 -1.68 -4.21 -6.38
CA GLY A 122 -3.04 -4.44 -6.88
C GLY A 122 -3.41 -5.89 -7.12
N ILE A 123 -2.48 -6.79 -7.44
CA ILE A 123 -2.78 -8.22 -7.68
C ILE A 123 -2.21 -9.16 -6.61
N ARG A 124 -1.51 -8.63 -5.61
CA ARG A 124 -0.93 -9.46 -4.53
C ARG A 124 -1.96 -10.31 -3.78
N SER A 125 -3.15 -9.77 -3.53
CA SER A 125 -4.24 -10.52 -2.89
C SER A 125 -4.74 -11.67 -3.78
N VAL A 126 -4.81 -11.44 -5.09
CA VAL A 126 -5.14 -12.47 -6.10
C VAL A 126 -4.09 -13.58 -6.10
N ILE A 127 -2.79 -13.21 -6.06
CA ILE A 127 -1.67 -14.17 -5.98
C ILE A 127 -1.79 -15.03 -4.71
N SER A 128 -2.15 -14.43 -3.57
CA SER A 128 -2.34 -15.16 -2.31
C SER A 128 -3.46 -16.20 -2.43
N ILE A 129 -4.63 -15.80 -2.95
CA ILE A 129 -5.79 -16.68 -3.17
C ILE A 129 -5.45 -17.79 -4.15
N ALA A 130 -4.88 -17.46 -5.32
CA ALA A 130 -4.51 -18.42 -6.35
C ALA A 130 -3.48 -19.44 -5.86
N GLY A 131 -2.55 -19.02 -4.99
CA GLY A 131 -1.62 -19.93 -4.31
C GLY A 131 -2.32 -20.98 -3.45
N GLY A 132 -3.38 -20.56 -2.72
CA GLY A 132 -4.24 -21.46 -1.94
C GLY A 132 -5.05 -22.41 -2.83
N ILE A 133 -5.67 -21.90 -3.88
CA ILE A 133 -6.41 -22.69 -4.89
C ILE A 133 -5.50 -23.76 -5.52
N SER A 134 -4.25 -23.39 -5.81
CA SER A 134 -3.23 -24.28 -6.39
C SER A 134 -2.68 -25.32 -5.39
N LYS A 135 -3.19 -25.33 -4.14
CA LYS A 135 -2.79 -26.29 -3.08
C LYS A 135 -1.27 -26.38 -2.86
N LEU A 136 -0.60 -25.24 -2.91
CA LEU A 136 0.84 -25.17 -2.63
C LEU A 136 1.14 -25.55 -1.17
N ARG A 137 2.35 -26.06 -0.91
CA ARG A 137 2.78 -26.43 0.46
C ARG A 137 2.82 -25.20 1.34
N THR A 138 1.94 -25.12 2.33
CA THR A 138 1.74 -24.00 3.25
C THR A 138 3.03 -23.52 3.90
N PHE A 139 3.88 -24.43 4.39
CA PHE A 139 5.14 -24.07 5.03
C PHE A 139 6.11 -23.36 4.08
N LYS A 140 6.25 -23.85 2.84
CA LYS A 140 7.10 -23.18 1.83
C LYS A 140 6.56 -21.81 1.46
N VAL A 141 5.23 -21.70 1.30
CA VAL A 141 4.56 -20.43 1.01
C VAL A 141 4.76 -19.44 2.16
N ALA A 142 4.58 -19.85 3.41
CA ALA A 142 4.77 -18.99 4.57
C ALA A 142 6.21 -18.46 4.66
N TRP A 143 7.23 -19.30 4.45
CA TRP A 143 8.62 -18.85 4.43
C TRP A 143 8.92 -17.86 3.31
N LEU A 144 8.47 -18.13 2.08
CA LEU A 144 8.71 -17.23 0.95
C LEU A 144 7.94 -15.91 1.09
N ALA A 145 6.71 -15.97 1.61
CA ALA A 145 5.93 -14.77 1.92
C ALA A 145 6.58 -13.93 3.03
N LEU A 146 7.15 -14.59 4.05
CA LEU A 146 7.90 -13.91 5.12
C LEU A 146 9.13 -13.20 4.56
N ILE A 147 9.92 -13.87 3.74
CA ILE A 147 11.10 -13.28 3.10
C ILE A 147 10.68 -12.10 2.21
N SER A 148 9.66 -12.29 1.37
CA SER A 148 9.14 -11.24 0.48
C SER A 148 8.67 -10.02 1.28
N ALA A 149 7.87 -10.24 2.33
CA ALA A 149 7.38 -9.16 3.19
C ALA A 149 8.53 -8.48 3.95
N GLY A 150 9.49 -9.25 4.46
CA GLY A 150 10.65 -8.72 5.17
C GLY A 150 11.52 -7.82 4.30
N VAL A 151 11.86 -8.28 3.09
CA VAL A 151 12.65 -7.48 2.15
C VAL A 151 11.91 -6.20 1.75
N TRP A 152 10.62 -6.30 1.42
CA TRP A 152 9.80 -5.15 1.04
C TRP A 152 9.67 -4.13 2.16
N ASN A 153 9.33 -4.58 3.36
CA ASN A 153 9.20 -3.71 4.52
C ASN A 153 10.55 -3.07 4.90
N LEU A 154 11.67 -3.82 4.76
CA LEU A 154 13.00 -3.27 4.98
C LEU A 154 13.28 -2.08 4.06
N ILE A 155 12.91 -2.16 2.78
CA ILE A 155 13.05 -1.07 1.82
C ILE A 155 12.26 0.16 2.32
N TRP A 156 10.96 0.00 2.61
CA TRP A 156 10.11 1.10 3.06
C TRP A 156 10.56 1.70 4.39
N ILE A 157 10.97 0.84 5.34
CA ILE A 157 11.45 1.29 6.65
C ILE A 157 12.78 2.04 6.51
N THR A 158 13.67 1.60 5.64
CA THR A 158 14.92 2.32 5.38
C THR A 158 14.65 3.72 4.80
N PHE A 159 13.76 3.83 3.81
CA PHE A 159 13.35 5.13 3.26
C PHE A 159 12.70 6.03 4.31
N GLY A 160 11.74 5.51 5.07
CA GLY A 160 11.06 6.28 6.12
C GLY A 160 12.01 6.71 7.24
N TYR A 161 12.94 5.84 7.65
CA TYR A 161 13.98 6.15 8.61
C TYR A 161 14.91 7.29 8.13
N MET A 162 15.39 7.20 6.89
CA MET A 162 16.23 8.26 6.30
C MET A 162 15.51 9.60 6.27
N LEU A 163 14.22 9.60 5.95
CA LEU A 163 13.38 10.80 5.96
C LEU A 163 13.20 11.35 7.37
N GLY A 164 12.93 10.49 8.35
CA GLY A 164 12.75 10.87 9.75
C GLY A 164 14.03 11.42 10.38
N ASN A 165 15.17 10.77 10.12
CA ASN A 165 16.48 11.21 10.64
C ASN A 165 16.94 12.57 10.06
N ASN A 166 16.47 12.92 8.85
CA ASN A 166 16.77 14.19 8.19
C ASN A 166 15.55 15.14 8.16
N TRP A 167 14.63 14.99 9.12
CA TRP A 167 13.34 15.67 9.10
C TRP A 167 13.44 17.20 9.01
N GLY A 168 14.39 17.83 9.72
CA GLY A 168 14.60 19.27 9.63
C GLY A 168 14.84 19.72 8.18
N THR A 169 15.81 19.10 7.52
CA THR A 169 16.13 19.39 6.12
C THR A 169 14.99 18.99 5.15
N ALA A 170 14.31 17.88 5.43
CA ALA A 170 13.21 17.41 4.61
C ALA A 170 11.97 18.33 4.74
N ARG A 171 11.67 18.82 5.94
CA ARG A 171 10.59 19.79 6.22
C ARG A 171 10.80 21.08 5.45
N ASP A 172 12.01 21.62 5.46
CA ASP A 172 12.32 22.87 4.77
C ASP A 172 12.21 22.72 3.26
N LYS A 173 12.72 21.61 2.71
CA LYS A 173 12.57 21.29 1.29
C LYS A 173 11.10 21.02 0.93
N MET A 174 10.36 20.29 1.75
CA MET A 174 8.95 19.98 1.53
C MET A 174 8.09 21.25 1.52
N SER A 175 8.31 22.18 2.48
CA SER A 175 7.60 23.46 2.52
C SER A 175 7.85 24.28 1.25
N TYR A 176 9.09 24.29 0.76
CA TYR A 176 9.48 24.95 -0.47
C TYR A 176 8.79 24.30 -1.70
N PHE A 177 8.79 22.96 -1.78
CA PHE A 177 8.12 22.22 -2.85
C PHE A 177 6.60 22.39 -2.81
N LEU A 178 5.98 22.27 -1.63
CA LEU A 178 4.52 22.42 -1.49
C LEU A 178 4.06 23.82 -1.89
N THR A 179 4.81 24.86 -1.52
CA THR A 179 4.51 26.23 -1.93
C THR A 179 4.56 26.38 -3.44
N ARG A 180 5.60 25.86 -4.10
CA ARG A 180 5.70 25.90 -5.58
C ARG A 180 4.68 25.02 -6.27
N TYR A 181 4.38 23.84 -5.72
CA TYR A 181 3.40 22.92 -6.27
C TYR A 181 1.97 23.48 -6.18
N ASN A 182 1.62 24.16 -5.10
CA ASN A 182 0.34 24.86 -4.97
C ASN A 182 0.18 25.95 -6.03
N TYR A 183 1.22 26.73 -6.33
CA TYR A 183 1.17 27.71 -7.42
C TYR A 183 1.02 27.03 -8.80
N ALA A 184 1.71 25.94 -9.06
CA ALA A 184 1.60 25.18 -10.30
C ALA A 184 0.19 24.60 -10.48
N ILE A 185 -0.40 24.04 -9.43
CA ILE A 185 -1.79 23.52 -9.43
C ILE A 185 -2.79 24.66 -9.65
N LEU A 186 -2.64 25.79 -8.96
CA LEU A 186 -3.51 26.95 -9.16
C LEU A 186 -3.45 27.47 -10.59
N ILE A 187 -2.28 27.53 -11.20
CA ILE A 187 -2.10 27.91 -12.60
C ILE A 187 -2.77 26.89 -13.52
N LEU A 188 -2.58 25.59 -13.28
CA LEU A 188 -3.19 24.53 -14.09
C LEU A 188 -4.71 24.56 -14.00
N VAL A 189 -5.27 24.70 -12.80
CA VAL A 189 -6.71 24.83 -12.58
C VAL A 189 -7.24 26.10 -13.26
N GLY A 190 -6.54 27.22 -13.13
CA GLY A 190 -6.88 28.47 -13.81
C GLY A 190 -6.92 28.31 -15.34
N LEU A 191 -5.92 27.64 -15.93
CA LEU A 191 -5.90 27.34 -17.37
C LEU A 191 -7.06 26.45 -17.81
N VAL A 192 -7.37 25.40 -17.02
CA VAL A 192 -8.52 24.51 -17.32
C VAL A 192 -9.83 25.28 -17.26
N VAL A 193 -10.03 26.13 -16.25
CA VAL A 193 -11.24 26.97 -16.13
C VAL A 193 -11.35 27.92 -17.31
N VAL A 194 -10.28 28.60 -17.71
CA VAL A 194 -10.25 29.50 -18.87
C VAL A 194 -10.57 28.75 -20.17
N CYS A 195 -9.97 27.56 -20.38
CA CYS A 195 -10.28 26.72 -21.55
C CYS A 195 -11.76 26.32 -21.61
N VAL A 196 -12.34 25.93 -20.45
CA VAL A 196 -13.76 25.56 -20.37
C VAL A 196 -14.66 26.78 -20.69
N LEU A 197 -14.36 27.95 -20.12
CA LEU A 197 -15.12 29.15 -20.35
C LEU A 197 -15.05 29.58 -21.82
N VAL A 198 -13.88 29.58 -22.46
CA VAL A 198 -13.70 29.87 -23.89
C VAL A 198 -14.51 28.89 -24.75
N LYS A 199 -14.46 27.58 -24.43
CA LYS A 199 -15.23 26.54 -25.14
C LYS A 199 -16.74 26.74 -25.00
N MET A 200 -17.22 27.16 -23.84
CA MET A 200 -18.62 27.48 -23.58
C MET A 200 -19.05 28.73 -24.37
N MET A 201 -18.23 29.79 -24.41
CA MET A 201 -18.50 31.02 -25.18
C MET A 201 -18.53 30.75 -26.68
N MET A 202 -17.61 29.95 -27.21
CA MET A 202 -17.58 29.55 -28.63
C MET A 202 -18.81 28.71 -29.01
N LYS A 203 -19.28 27.82 -28.10
CA LYS A 203 -20.49 27.02 -28.32
C LYS A 203 -21.75 27.91 -28.38
N LYS A 204 -21.82 28.94 -27.54
CA LYS A 204 -22.93 29.87 -27.46
C LYS A 204 -22.98 30.78 -28.68
N SER A 205 -21.82 31.12 -29.27
CA SER A 205 -21.71 31.92 -30.49
C SER A 205 -22.17 31.15 -31.76
N LYS A 206 -21.90 29.82 -31.82
CA LYS A 206 -22.35 28.96 -32.91
C LYS A 206 -23.86 28.64 -32.90
N SER A 207 -24.53 28.79 -31.75
CA SER A 207 -25.98 28.53 -31.61
C SER A 207 -26.84 29.78 -31.95
N LYS A 208 -26.23 30.92 -32.21
CA LYS A 208 -26.93 32.18 -32.58
C LYS A 208 -26.78 32.55 -34.06
N ARG A 209 -26.14 31.69 -34.85
CA ARG A 209 -26.15 31.74 -36.32
C ARG A 209 -26.96 30.57 -36.89
#